data_54a5a66e6dd6f0cf31b8d1f5d9e7da6c
#
_entry.id   54a5a66e6dd6f0cf31b8d1f5d9e7da6c
#
_cell.length_a   1.000
_cell.length_b   1.000
_cell.length_c   1.000
_cell.angle_alpha   90.00
_cell.angle_beta   90.00
_cell.angle_gamma   90.00
#
_symmetry.space_group_name_H-M   'P 1'
#
loop_
_entity.id
_entity.type
_entity.pdbx_description
1 polymer ?
#
loop_
_entity_poly.entity_id
_entity_poly.type
_entity_poly.pdbx_seq_one_letter_code
_entity_poly.pdbx_strand_id
1 'polypeptide(L)'
;MTNEVRDTEPQVLFIERCLEMLNDGGKLAIIIPETYFHAPKARYVLEYMKKNNNFIAVIDLAHNTFRPYNNAKTVLLILEKNRPQQENIVMAVSEEIGHDHQGKPIYRYDKKKHVFTNEIWDDTEIIRKELAQPSNPANTNTFVVKASDIKNDVYVPRYYWGKKIEALREEASELGFDFVQVKTLIDEGILKTFTGHGSPPSQYKGKGTIPYVRVADIVNWGIYKNPTSLITEDIHRTVKAGGVDLKAEDLLYVSRGSYRIGSLALVSKFDTDVLLTREIHVLRVLNSNNKYGIDPYYLLYLLSHKLTQEQLSSKIFIDTTLPNIAKRYEDLYLPVDKDPKTRQHIKDIITAVFEKRGHAQHSLADITDEFGQIVT
;
A
#
# COMPACT_ATOMS: atom_id res chain seq x y z
N MET A 1 -15.99 -2.00 -29.72
CA MET A 1 -14.51 -1.92 -29.57
C MET A 1 -13.72 -1.97 -30.89
N THR A 2 -14.33 -1.76 -32.01
CA THR A 2 -13.81 -2.19 -33.33
C THR A 2 -12.81 -1.29 -34.03
N ASN A 3 -12.39 -0.16 -33.50
CA ASN A 3 -11.46 0.75 -34.18
C ASN A 3 -10.12 1.07 -33.45
N GLU A 4 -9.86 0.46 -32.28
CA GLU A 4 -8.63 0.67 -31.52
C GLU A 4 -7.82 -0.61 -31.27
N VAL A 5 -7.98 -1.61 -32.12
CA VAL A 5 -7.44 -2.98 -31.94
C VAL A 5 -5.90 -3.05 -31.92
N ARG A 6 -5.20 -2.01 -32.35
CA ARG A 6 -3.72 -2.07 -32.48
C ARG A 6 -2.93 -1.99 -31.17
N ASP A 7 -3.54 -1.48 -30.08
CA ASP A 7 -2.89 -1.31 -28.77
C ASP A 7 -3.57 -2.06 -27.62
N THR A 8 -4.52 -2.95 -27.91
CA THR A 8 -5.22 -3.72 -26.87
C THR A 8 -4.38 -4.93 -26.47
N GLU A 9 -4.17 -5.09 -25.17
CA GLU A 9 -3.43 -6.23 -24.60
C GLU A 9 -4.13 -7.56 -25.00
N PRO A 10 -3.38 -8.60 -25.46
CA PRO A 10 -3.95 -9.87 -25.93
C PRO A 10 -4.88 -10.53 -24.90
N GLN A 11 -4.60 -10.39 -23.60
CA GLN A 11 -5.43 -10.93 -22.53
C GLN A 11 -6.82 -10.30 -22.46
N VAL A 12 -6.97 -9.03 -22.86
CA VAL A 12 -8.27 -8.34 -22.90
C VAL A 12 -9.13 -8.92 -24.04
N LEU A 13 -8.51 -9.13 -25.20
CA LEU A 13 -9.16 -9.80 -26.33
C LEU A 13 -9.55 -11.25 -25.98
N PHE A 14 -8.76 -11.91 -25.17
CA PHE A 14 -9.07 -13.27 -24.70
C PHE A 14 -10.29 -13.31 -23.77
N ILE A 15 -10.43 -12.30 -22.87
CA ILE A 15 -11.62 -12.14 -22.01
C ILE A 15 -12.87 -11.97 -22.89
N GLU A 16 -12.80 -11.06 -23.88
CA GLU A 16 -13.88 -10.81 -24.84
C GLU A 16 -14.28 -12.12 -25.55
N ARG A 17 -13.30 -12.84 -26.10
CA ARG A 17 -13.54 -14.11 -26.81
C ARG A 17 -14.16 -15.17 -25.92
N CYS A 18 -13.69 -15.32 -24.67
CA CYS A 18 -14.28 -16.28 -23.73
C CYS A 18 -15.75 -15.96 -23.46
N LEU A 19 -16.09 -14.68 -23.28
CA LEU A 19 -17.47 -14.26 -23.07
C LEU A 19 -18.35 -14.47 -24.30
N GLU A 20 -17.84 -14.22 -25.51
CA GLU A 20 -18.56 -14.47 -26.75
C GLU A 20 -18.93 -15.95 -26.93
N MET A 21 -18.01 -16.86 -26.57
CA MET A 21 -18.20 -18.31 -26.73
C MET A 21 -19.20 -18.91 -25.74
N LEU A 22 -19.53 -18.22 -24.66
CA LEU A 22 -20.49 -18.68 -23.67
C LEU A 22 -21.95 -18.45 -24.12
N ASN A 23 -22.81 -19.36 -23.78
CA ASN A 23 -24.25 -19.14 -23.81
C ASN A 23 -24.70 -18.24 -22.65
N ASP A 24 -25.91 -17.67 -22.75
CA ASP A 24 -26.48 -16.90 -21.65
C ASP A 24 -26.70 -17.82 -20.43
N GLY A 25 -26.31 -17.34 -19.25
CA GLY A 25 -26.26 -18.12 -18.01
C GLY A 25 -25.07 -19.09 -17.94
N GLY A 26 -24.22 -19.14 -18.96
CA GLY A 26 -22.96 -19.88 -18.91
C GLY A 26 -21.97 -19.26 -17.93
N LYS A 27 -21.16 -20.08 -17.27
CA LYS A 27 -20.18 -19.68 -16.28
C LYS A 27 -18.78 -19.66 -16.87
N LEU A 28 -18.04 -18.60 -16.61
CA LEU A 28 -16.63 -18.45 -16.93
C LEU A 28 -15.81 -18.45 -15.64
N ALA A 29 -14.81 -19.33 -15.57
CA ALA A 29 -13.73 -19.26 -14.58
C ALA A 29 -12.44 -18.90 -15.31
N ILE A 30 -11.86 -17.74 -14.98
CA ILE A 30 -10.69 -17.20 -15.68
C ILE A 30 -9.69 -16.61 -14.70
N ILE A 31 -8.39 -16.90 -14.92
CA ILE A 31 -7.30 -16.32 -14.17
C ILE A 31 -6.74 -15.14 -14.98
N ILE A 32 -6.77 -13.95 -14.37
CA ILE A 32 -6.33 -12.70 -15.01
C ILE A 32 -5.53 -11.84 -14.03
N PRO A 33 -4.73 -10.89 -14.53
CA PRO A 33 -3.97 -9.98 -13.68
C PRO A 33 -4.83 -9.20 -12.69
N GLU A 34 -4.35 -9.07 -11.46
CA GLU A 34 -4.99 -8.29 -10.40
C GLU A 34 -5.29 -6.85 -10.82
N THR A 35 -4.44 -6.28 -11.69
CA THR A 35 -4.57 -4.91 -12.18
C THR A 35 -5.97 -4.59 -12.73
N TYR A 36 -6.65 -5.56 -13.35
CA TYR A 36 -8.01 -5.36 -13.88
C TYR A 36 -9.08 -5.17 -12.80
N PHE A 37 -8.79 -5.49 -11.55
CA PHE A 37 -9.73 -5.41 -10.44
C PHE A 37 -9.59 -4.14 -9.59
N HIS A 38 -8.64 -3.25 -9.89
CA HIS A 38 -8.44 -2.04 -9.07
C HIS A 38 -7.82 -0.84 -9.81
N ALA A 39 -7.08 -1.05 -10.92
CA ALA A 39 -6.29 0.02 -11.51
C ALA A 39 -7.13 0.95 -12.40
N PRO A 40 -7.05 2.29 -12.23
CA PRO A 40 -7.84 3.24 -13.02
C PRO A 40 -7.64 3.09 -14.53
N LYS A 41 -6.43 2.78 -14.98
CA LYS A 41 -6.12 2.58 -16.41
C LYS A 41 -6.79 1.34 -17.01
N ALA A 42 -7.08 0.33 -16.19
CA ALA A 42 -7.71 -0.92 -16.60
C ALA A 42 -9.22 -0.96 -16.30
N ARG A 43 -9.80 0.14 -15.82
CA ARG A 43 -11.23 0.21 -15.45
C ARG A 43 -12.16 -0.21 -16.57
N TYR A 44 -11.84 0.12 -17.82
CA TYR A 44 -12.65 -0.27 -18.97
C TYR A 44 -12.80 -1.79 -19.13
N VAL A 45 -11.79 -2.57 -18.73
CA VAL A 45 -11.84 -4.05 -18.73
C VAL A 45 -12.81 -4.53 -17.66
N LEU A 46 -12.72 -3.98 -16.45
CA LEU A 46 -13.63 -4.30 -15.35
C LEU A 46 -15.07 -3.96 -15.70
N GLU A 47 -15.32 -2.78 -16.26
CA GLU A 47 -16.64 -2.34 -16.71
C GLU A 47 -17.21 -3.27 -17.79
N TYR A 48 -16.36 -3.69 -18.74
CA TYR A 48 -16.76 -4.65 -19.78
C TYR A 48 -17.16 -5.99 -19.14
N MET A 49 -16.36 -6.54 -18.22
CA MET A 49 -16.67 -7.79 -17.53
C MET A 49 -17.94 -7.71 -16.67
N LYS A 50 -18.19 -6.55 -16.04
CA LYS A 50 -19.38 -6.30 -15.20
C LYS A 50 -20.66 -6.09 -16.03
N LYS A 51 -20.52 -5.64 -17.28
CA LYS A 51 -21.66 -5.29 -18.12
C LYS A 51 -22.51 -6.51 -18.39
N ASN A 52 -23.71 -6.54 -17.82
CA ASN A 52 -24.69 -7.61 -17.95
C ASN A 52 -24.25 -8.99 -17.40
N ASN A 53 -23.17 -9.05 -16.61
CA ASN A 53 -22.71 -10.31 -16.04
C ASN A 53 -22.75 -10.25 -14.50
N ASN A 54 -22.97 -11.42 -13.89
CA ASN A 54 -22.96 -11.59 -12.44
C ASN A 54 -21.59 -12.11 -11.99
N PHE A 55 -20.88 -11.36 -11.15
CA PHE A 55 -19.67 -11.84 -10.47
C PHE A 55 -20.08 -12.78 -9.33
N ILE A 56 -19.84 -14.08 -9.51
CA ILE A 56 -20.17 -15.12 -8.51
C ILE A 56 -19.10 -15.14 -7.43
N ALA A 57 -17.82 -15.23 -7.84
CA ALA A 57 -16.70 -15.29 -6.91
C ALA A 57 -15.44 -14.61 -7.47
N VAL A 58 -14.65 -14.05 -6.56
CA VAL A 58 -13.33 -13.46 -6.83
C VAL A 58 -12.34 -14.06 -5.84
N ILE A 59 -11.32 -14.75 -6.32
CA ILE A 59 -10.32 -15.43 -5.51
C ILE A 59 -8.95 -14.77 -5.74
N ASP A 60 -8.40 -14.17 -4.72
CA ASP A 60 -7.06 -13.56 -4.71
C ASP A 60 -6.03 -14.68 -4.57
N LEU A 61 -5.32 -14.99 -5.65
CA LEU A 61 -4.31 -16.05 -5.66
C LEU A 61 -3.02 -15.59 -5.00
N ALA A 62 -2.32 -16.46 -4.31
CA ALA A 62 -1.03 -16.16 -3.69
C ALA A 62 -0.03 -15.58 -4.71
N HIS A 63 0.84 -14.66 -4.27
CA HIS A 63 1.78 -14.00 -5.19
C HIS A 63 2.71 -14.97 -5.92
N ASN A 64 3.02 -16.09 -5.29
CA ASN A 64 3.92 -17.09 -5.85
C ASN A 64 3.22 -18.11 -6.77
N THR A 65 1.90 -18.00 -7.01
CA THR A 65 1.12 -19.00 -7.76
C THR A 65 1.76 -19.42 -9.09
N PHE A 66 2.36 -18.48 -9.81
CA PHE A 66 3.00 -18.75 -11.10
C PHE A 66 4.52 -18.64 -11.08
N ARG A 67 5.11 -18.48 -9.89
CA ARG A 67 6.57 -18.50 -9.72
C ARG A 67 7.12 -19.92 -9.90
N PRO A 68 8.33 -20.08 -10.40
CA PRO A 68 9.31 -19.06 -10.80
C PRO A 68 9.11 -18.51 -12.22
N TYR A 69 8.14 -19.01 -12.98
CA TYR A 69 8.01 -18.72 -14.42
C TYR A 69 7.38 -17.34 -14.70
N ASN A 70 6.48 -16.88 -13.86
CA ASN A 70 5.82 -15.59 -14.01
C ASN A 70 5.70 -14.88 -12.65
N ASN A 71 5.89 -13.55 -12.66
CA ASN A 71 5.80 -12.69 -11.47
C ASN A 71 4.45 -11.95 -11.36
N ALA A 72 3.50 -12.25 -12.23
CA ALA A 72 2.22 -11.56 -12.20
C ALA A 72 1.40 -11.97 -10.96
N LYS A 73 0.91 -11.00 -10.23
CA LYS A 73 -0.13 -11.19 -9.23
C LYS A 73 -1.47 -11.34 -9.95
N THR A 74 -2.19 -12.40 -9.66
CA THR A 74 -3.38 -12.81 -10.40
C THR A 74 -4.57 -13.05 -9.49
N VAL A 75 -5.73 -13.02 -10.09
CA VAL A 75 -7.03 -13.27 -9.48
C VAL A 75 -7.78 -14.28 -10.33
N LEU A 76 -8.43 -15.26 -9.71
CA LEU A 76 -9.39 -16.11 -10.35
C LEU A 76 -10.79 -15.49 -10.22
N LEU A 77 -11.39 -15.10 -11.36
CA LEU A 77 -12.75 -14.61 -11.45
C LEU A 77 -13.68 -15.73 -11.88
N ILE A 78 -14.81 -15.89 -11.20
CA ILE A 78 -15.93 -16.74 -11.62
C ILE A 78 -17.11 -15.80 -11.86
N LEU A 79 -17.62 -15.77 -13.11
CA LEU A 79 -18.77 -14.97 -13.48
C LEU A 79 -19.81 -15.80 -14.25
N GLU A 80 -21.04 -15.31 -14.30
CA GLU A 80 -22.14 -15.85 -15.08
C GLU A 80 -22.61 -14.83 -16.12
N LYS A 81 -22.62 -15.25 -17.39
CA LYS A 81 -22.95 -14.39 -18.53
C LYS A 81 -24.42 -14.04 -18.59
N ASN A 82 -24.72 -12.77 -18.92
CA ASN A 82 -26.06 -12.23 -19.10
C ASN A 82 -27.01 -12.54 -17.93
N ARG A 83 -26.51 -12.28 -16.72
CA ARG A 83 -27.28 -12.31 -15.47
C ARG A 83 -27.05 -11.01 -14.70
N PRO A 84 -28.08 -10.45 -14.04
CA PRO A 84 -27.92 -9.31 -13.17
C PRO A 84 -27.01 -9.66 -11.99
N GLN A 85 -26.20 -8.70 -11.56
CA GLN A 85 -25.35 -8.86 -10.37
C GLN A 85 -26.22 -9.21 -9.16
N GLN A 86 -25.92 -10.32 -8.52
CA GLN A 86 -26.54 -10.71 -7.26
C GLN A 86 -26.04 -9.84 -6.10
N GLU A 87 -26.80 -9.82 -5.00
CA GLU A 87 -26.46 -9.02 -3.81
C GLU A 87 -25.08 -9.39 -3.25
N ASN A 88 -24.73 -10.65 -3.27
CA ASN A 88 -23.53 -11.18 -2.63
C ASN A 88 -22.50 -11.66 -3.65
N ILE A 89 -21.24 -11.34 -3.39
CA ILE A 89 -20.08 -11.81 -4.13
C ILE A 89 -19.24 -12.62 -3.15
N VAL A 90 -18.91 -13.85 -3.49
CA VAL A 90 -18.00 -14.68 -2.70
C VAL A 90 -16.57 -14.21 -2.97
N MET A 91 -15.83 -13.96 -1.91
CA MET A 91 -14.41 -13.59 -2.00
C MET A 91 -13.55 -14.59 -1.23
N ALA A 92 -12.35 -14.87 -1.75
CA ALA A 92 -11.38 -15.71 -1.06
C ALA A 92 -9.97 -15.16 -1.20
N VAL A 93 -9.11 -15.43 -0.19
CA VAL A 93 -7.71 -15.06 -0.18
C VAL A 93 -6.85 -16.28 0.04
N SER A 94 -6.00 -16.60 -0.93
CA SER A 94 -4.94 -17.58 -0.81
C SER A 94 -3.63 -16.84 -0.44
N GLU A 95 -3.00 -17.28 0.63
CA GLU A 95 -1.70 -16.74 1.07
C GLU A 95 -0.57 -17.69 0.69
N GLU A 96 -0.81 -19.00 0.72
CA GLU A 96 0.21 -20.03 0.58
C GLU A 96 -0.18 -21.11 -0.44
N ILE A 97 0.72 -21.39 -1.34
CA ILE A 97 0.49 -22.35 -2.41
C ILE A 97 1.53 -23.51 -2.44
N GLY A 98 2.22 -23.69 -1.34
CA GLY A 98 3.12 -24.83 -1.18
C GLY A 98 4.54 -24.62 -1.69
N HIS A 99 4.89 -23.48 -2.29
CA HIS A 99 6.25 -23.19 -2.75
C HIS A 99 6.62 -21.70 -2.67
N ASP A 100 7.92 -21.44 -2.61
CA ASP A 100 8.50 -20.10 -2.59
C ASP A 100 8.61 -19.48 -4.02
N HIS A 101 9.20 -18.29 -4.09
CA HIS A 101 9.41 -17.57 -5.36
C HIS A 101 10.39 -18.29 -6.32
N GLN A 102 11.15 -19.29 -5.87
CA GLN A 102 12.03 -20.11 -6.68
C GLN A 102 11.40 -21.46 -7.06
N GLY A 103 10.17 -21.73 -6.62
CA GLY A 103 9.46 -23.00 -6.84
C GLY A 103 9.87 -24.10 -5.85
N LYS A 104 10.61 -23.79 -4.78
CA LYS A 104 10.98 -24.74 -3.75
C LYS A 104 9.84 -24.96 -2.77
N PRO A 105 9.55 -26.20 -2.35
CA PRO A 105 8.46 -26.48 -1.44
C PRO A 105 8.64 -25.78 -0.08
N ILE A 106 7.55 -25.22 0.43
CA ILE A 106 7.46 -24.65 1.78
C ILE A 106 6.63 -25.61 2.62
N TYR A 107 7.16 -25.97 3.78
CA TYR A 107 6.51 -26.87 4.72
C TYR A 107 5.91 -26.11 5.91
N ARG A 108 4.83 -26.64 6.47
CA ARG A 108 4.19 -26.09 7.66
C ARG A 108 5.14 -26.16 8.85
N TYR A 109 5.15 -25.09 9.64
CA TYR A 109 5.90 -25.03 10.90
C TYR A 109 4.99 -25.29 12.09
N ASP A 110 5.28 -26.35 12.85
CA ASP A 110 4.61 -26.64 14.11
C ASP A 110 5.19 -25.76 15.22
N LYS A 111 4.45 -24.71 15.58
CA LYS A 111 4.87 -23.76 16.62
C LYS A 111 5.01 -24.39 18.01
N LYS A 112 4.29 -25.49 18.32
CA LYS A 112 4.36 -26.16 19.62
C LYS A 112 5.60 -27.03 19.74
N LYS A 113 5.97 -27.68 18.66
CA LYS A 113 7.13 -28.58 18.61
C LYS A 113 8.40 -27.88 18.13
N HIS A 114 8.31 -26.65 17.66
CA HIS A 114 9.41 -25.87 17.07
C HIS A 114 10.12 -26.59 15.92
N VAL A 115 9.36 -27.32 15.07
CA VAL A 115 9.91 -28.05 13.92
C VAL A 115 9.08 -27.83 12.66
N PHE A 116 9.71 -27.93 11.48
CA PHE A 116 8.98 -28.06 10.23
C PHE A 116 8.37 -29.44 10.11
N THR A 117 7.13 -29.51 9.67
CA THR A 117 6.44 -30.77 9.37
C THR A 117 6.81 -31.25 7.97
N ASN A 118 6.33 -32.44 7.58
CA ASN A 118 6.41 -32.92 6.20
C ASN A 118 5.20 -32.50 5.33
N GLU A 119 4.31 -31.71 5.89
CA GLU A 119 3.14 -31.22 5.16
C GLU A 119 3.50 -29.94 4.40
N ILE A 120 3.20 -29.91 3.12
CA ILE A 120 3.34 -28.71 2.28
C ILE A 120 2.36 -27.63 2.78
N TRP A 121 2.84 -26.41 2.89
CA TRP A 121 2.02 -25.29 3.31
C TRP A 121 1.23 -24.72 2.13
N ASP A 122 0.05 -25.31 1.90
CA ASP A 122 -0.88 -24.97 0.83
C ASP A 122 -2.29 -24.76 1.44
N ASP A 123 -2.96 -23.68 1.06
CA ASP A 123 -4.31 -23.34 1.55
C ASP A 123 -5.42 -23.57 0.51
N THR A 124 -5.08 -24.02 -0.69
CA THR A 124 -6.05 -24.20 -1.78
C THR A 124 -7.17 -25.18 -1.44
N GLU A 125 -6.85 -26.29 -0.77
CA GLU A 125 -7.86 -27.28 -0.34
C GLU A 125 -8.78 -26.75 0.76
N ILE A 126 -8.27 -25.87 1.63
CA ILE A 126 -9.07 -25.19 2.65
C ILE A 126 -10.05 -24.25 1.95
N ILE A 127 -9.56 -23.41 1.04
CA ILE A 127 -10.38 -22.48 0.26
C ILE A 127 -11.45 -23.24 -0.55
N ARG A 128 -11.08 -24.35 -1.18
CA ARG A 128 -12.03 -25.19 -1.95
C ARG A 128 -13.19 -25.69 -1.08
N LYS A 129 -12.92 -26.10 0.15
CA LYS A 129 -13.95 -26.53 1.11
C LYS A 129 -14.82 -25.37 1.58
N GLU A 130 -14.21 -24.24 1.89
CA GLU A 130 -14.90 -23.04 2.35
C GLU A 130 -15.76 -22.40 1.26
N LEU A 131 -15.36 -22.47 -0.03
CA LEU A 131 -16.17 -22.00 -1.16
C LEU A 131 -17.51 -22.74 -1.29
N ALA A 132 -17.60 -23.98 -0.83
CA ALA A 132 -18.84 -24.73 -0.82
C ALA A 132 -19.84 -24.21 0.23
N GLN A 133 -19.35 -23.60 1.31
CA GLN A 133 -20.14 -23.02 2.39
C GLN A 133 -19.42 -21.76 2.92
N PRO A 134 -19.51 -20.63 2.21
CA PRO A 134 -18.85 -19.38 2.64
C PRO A 134 -19.39 -18.96 4.02
N SER A 135 -18.49 -18.75 4.96
CA SER A 135 -18.81 -18.38 6.34
C SER A 135 -18.37 -16.95 6.67
N ASN A 136 -18.56 -16.51 7.91
CA ASN A 136 -18.26 -15.16 8.37
C ASN A 136 -16.75 -14.85 8.26
N PRO A 137 -16.34 -13.64 7.81
CA PRO A 137 -14.96 -13.26 7.47
C PRO A 137 -13.94 -13.38 8.60
N ALA A 138 -14.37 -13.42 9.86
CA ALA A 138 -13.46 -13.31 11.01
C ALA A 138 -12.43 -14.45 11.13
N ASN A 139 -12.69 -15.66 10.62
CA ASN A 139 -11.80 -16.83 10.85
C ASN A 139 -11.52 -17.68 9.60
N THR A 140 -11.97 -17.27 8.42
CA THR A 140 -11.88 -18.05 7.19
C THR A 140 -11.13 -17.31 6.09
N ASN A 141 -10.61 -18.07 5.12
CA ASN A 141 -10.02 -17.50 3.92
C ASN A 141 -11.07 -17.10 2.88
N THR A 142 -12.31 -17.59 3.06
CA THR A 142 -13.46 -17.36 2.16
C THR A 142 -14.55 -16.59 2.92
N PHE A 143 -15.10 -15.56 2.32
CA PHE A 143 -16.10 -14.68 2.93
C PHE A 143 -17.02 -14.08 1.87
N VAL A 144 -18.08 -13.41 2.29
CA VAL A 144 -19.06 -12.77 1.41
C VAL A 144 -18.98 -11.26 1.55
N VAL A 145 -19.01 -10.57 0.41
CA VAL A 145 -19.09 -9.10 0.34
C VAL A 145 -20.35 -8.74 -0.43
N LYS A 146 -21.15 -7.80 0.08
CA LYS A 146 -22.28 -7.27 -0.68
C LYS A 146 -21.76 -6.44 -1.86
N ALA A 147 -22.39 -6.57 -3.01
CA ALA A 147 -22.03 -5.79 -4.20
C ALA A 147 -22.14 -4.28 -3.97
N SER A 148 -23.07 -3.84 -3.09
CA SER A 148 -23.22 -2.45 -2.65
C SER A 148 -22.04 -1.93 -1.82
N ASP A 149 -21.30 -2.83 -1.17
CA ASP A 149 -20.20 -2.48 -0.26
C ASP A 149 -18.85 -2.43 -0.98
N ILE A 150 -18.83 -2.71 -2.30
CA ILE A 150 -17.64 -2.57 -3.13
C ILE A 150 -17.24 -1.10 -3.23
N LYS A 151 -16.06 -0.76 -2.72
CA LYS A 151 -15.53 0.60 -2.66
C LYS A 151 -14.70 0.91 -3.90
N ASN A 152 -15.00 2.05 -4.57
CA ASN A 152 -14.18 2.60 -5.66
C ASN A 152 -13.88 1.61 -6.81
N ASP A 153 -14.79 0.68 -7.10
CA ASP A 153 -14.60 -0.42 -8.04
C ASP A 153 -13.35 -1.30 -7.76
N VAL A 154 -12.98 -1.45 -6.49
CA VAL A 154 -11.90 -2.37 -6.08
C VAL A 154 -12.50 -3.75 -5.81
N TYR A 155 -12.19 -4.73 -6.65
CA TYR A 155 -12.65 -6.12 -6.52
C TYR A 155 -11.54 -7.06 -6.05
N VAL A 156 -10.54 -6.56 -5.35
CA VAL A 156 -9.42 -7.34 -4.79
C VAL A 156 -9.83 -7.89 -3.42
N PRO A 157 -9.97 -9.22 -3.25
CA PRO A 157 -10.51 -9.83 -2.03
C PRO A 157 -9.77 -9.44 -0.75
N ARG A 158 -8.44 -9.43 -0.75
CA ARG A 158 -7.68 -9.10 0.48
C ARG A 158 -7.95 -7.68 1.01
N TYR A 159 -8.50 -6.78 0.19
CA TYR A 159 -8.92 -5.44 0.64
C TYR A 159 -10.08 -5.50 1.63
N TYR A 160 -10.99 -6.47 1.44
CA TYR A 160 -12.18 -6.70 2.27
C TYR A 160 -11.96 -7.77 3.33
N TRP A 161 -10.82 -8.45 3.31
CA TRP A 161 -10.56 -9.56 4.21
C TRP A 161 -10.39 -9.10 5.65
N GLY A 162 -11.45 -9.26 6.44
CA GLY A 162 -11.53 -8.79 7.83
C GLY A 162 -10.70 -9.58 8.82
N LYS A 163 -10.39 -10.86 8.54
CA LYS A 163 -9.70 -11.78 9.45
C LYS A 163 -8.47 -11.16 10.13
N LYS A 164 -7.60 -10.54 9.34
CA LYS A 164 -6.37 -9.92 9.87
C LYS A 164 -6.66 -8.64 10.64
N ILE A 165 -7.58 -7.82 10.16
CA ILE A 165 -7.92 -6.54 10.80
C ILE A 165 -8.62 -6.77 12.14
N GLU A 166 -9.54 -7.76 12.23
CA GLU A 166 -10.19 -8.09 13.52
C GLU A 166 -9.20 -8.63 14.55
N ALA A 167 -8.27 -9.51 14.15
CA ALA A 167 -7.21 -9.99 15.03
C ALA A 167 -6.32 -8.84 15.53
N LEU A 168 -5.94 -7.90 14.65
CA LEU A 168 -5.17 -6.72 15.06
C LEU A 168 -5.97 -5.77 15.95
N ARG A 169 -7.29 -5.69 15.78
CA ARG A 169 -8.17 -4.89 16.62
C ARG A 169 -8.28 -5.47 18.02
N GLU A 170 -8.41 -6.79 18.13
CA GLU A 170 -8.40 -7.50 19.42
C GLU A 170 -7.06 -7.27 20.14
N GLU A 171 -5.93 -7.51 19.46
CA GLU A 171 -4.58 -7.24 19.99
C GLU A 171 -4.42 -5.78 20.44
N ALA A 172 -4.87 -4.82 19.66
CA ALA A 172 -4.82 -3.40 20.01
C ALA A 172 -5.64 -3.10 21.28
N SER A 173 -6.84 -3.68 21.38
CA SER A 173 -7.70 -3.49 22.56
C SER A 173 -7.10 -4.04 23.83
N GLU A 174 -6.48 -5.23 23.76
CA GLU A 174 -5.77 -5.85 24.88
C GLU A 174 -4.57 -5.02 25.34
N LEU A 175 -3.87 -4.37 24.40
CA LEU A 175 -2.74 -3.48 24.67
C LEU A 175 -3.16 -2.07 25.10
N GLY A 176 -4.45 -1.76 25.19
CA GLY A 176 -4.93 -0.47 25.66
C GLY A 176 -4.99 0.62 24.58
N PHE A 177 -5.03 0.24 23.30
CA PHE A 177 -5.17 1.17 22.17
C PHE A 177 -6.61 1.29 21.69
N ASP A 178 -6.94 2.45 21.13
CA ASP A 178 -8.09 2.68 20.26
C ASP A 178 -7.62 2.67 18.79
N PHE A 179 -8.36 2.00 17.91
CA PHE A 179 -8.08 2.04 16.48
C PHE A 179 -8.76 3.24 15.82
N VAL A 180 -7.96 4.25 15.45
CA VAL A 180 -8.41 5.46 14.75
C VAL A 180 -7.97 5.40 13.30
N GLN A 181 -8.91 5.48 12.36
CA GLN A 181 -8.60 5.42 10.94
C GLN A 181 -7.92 6.71 10.46
N VAL A 182 -6.90 6.60 9.61
CA VAL A 182 -6.23 7.79 9.02
C VAL A 182 -7.23 8.69 8.31
N LYS A 183 -8.20 8.09 7.60
CA LYS A 183 -9.29 8.83 6.95
C LYS A 183 -10.07 9.70 7.92
N THR A 184 -10.34 9.23 9.14
CA THR A 184 -11.03 10.02 10.18
C THR A 184 -10.25 11.30 10.50
N LEU A 185 -8.92 11.24 10.57
CA LEU A 185 -8.08 12.42 10.81
C LEU A 185 -8.15 13.42 9.66
N ILE A 186 -8.29 12.94 8.43
CA ILE A 186 -8.42 13.78 7.24
C ILE A 186 -9.82 14.43 7.23
N ASP A 187 -10.86 13.66 7.44
CA ASP A 187 -12.25 14.13 7.42
C ASP A 187 -12.53 15.14 8.57
N GLU A 188 -11.86 15.00 9.72
CA GLU A 188 -11.92 15.94 10.85
C GLU A 188 -10.96 17.15 10.68
N GLY A 189 -10.23 17.26 9.57
CA GLY A 189 -9.32 18.38 9.30
C GLY A 189 -8.07 18.40 10.18
N ILE A 190 -7.73 17.31 10.85
CA ILE A 190 -6.52 17.16 11.67
C ILE A 190 -5.31 16.94 10.76
N LEU A 191 -5.49 16.15 9.70
CA LEU A 191 -4.45 15.74 8.76
C LEU A 191 -4.79 16.17 7.34
N LYS A 192 -3.80 16.67 6.60
CA LYS A 192 -3.90 16.92 5.15
C LYS A 192 -2.81 16.15 4.41
N THR A 193 -3.16 15.64 3.24
CA THR A 193 -2.25 14.85 2.42
C THR A 193 -1.99 15.50 1.07
N PHE A 194 -0.77 15.34 0.57
CA PHE A 194 -0.35 15.84 -0.73
C PHE A 194 0.48 14.76 -1.44
N THR A 195 0.53 14.81 -2.76
CA THR A 195 1.47 13.99 -3.53
C THR A 195 2.83 14.68 -3.62
N GLY A 196 3.90 13.93 -3.79
CA GLY A 196 5.20 14.49 -4.13
C GLY A 196 5.21 15.23 -5.47
N HIS A 197 6.31 15.90 -5.75
CA HIS A 197 6.40 16.84 -6.86
C HIS A 197 6.40 16.14 -8.24
N GLY A 198 7.35 15.23 -8.44
CA GLY A 198 7.52 14.54 -9.71
C GLY A 198 8.93 13.98 -9.89
N SER A 199 9.20 13.45 -11.08
CA SER A 199 10.53 12.95 -11.43
C SER A 199 11.14 13.86 -12.49
N PRO A 200 12.36 14.37 -12.27
CA PRO A 200 13.08 15.10 -13.30
C PRO A 200 13.45 14.17 -14.46
N PRO A 201 13.57 14.66 -15.69
CA PRO A 201 14.11 13.89 -16.81
C PRO A 201 15.50 13.34 -16.46
N SER A 202 15.81 12.12 -16.92
CA SER A 202 17.02 11.38 -16.52
C SER A 202 18.33 12.13 -16.84
N GLN A 203 18.36 12.90 -17.92
CA GLN A 203 19.55 13.67 -18.34
C GLN A 203 19.93 14.81 -17.39
N TYR A 204 19.04 15.22 -16.49
CA TYR A 204 19.26 16.30 -15.53
C TYR A 204 19.60 15.80 -14.12
N LYS A 205 19.61 14.49 -13.90
CA LYS A 205 19.99 13.90 -12.61
C LYS A 205 21.50 13.92 -12.43
N GLY A 206 21.93 14.17 -11.19
CA GLY A 206 23.36 14.25 -10.84
C GLY A 206 24.03 15.57 -11.20
N LYS A 207 23.25 16.61 -11.53
CA LYS A 207 23.76 17.94 -11.90
C LYS A 207 23.04 19.01 -11.09
N GLY A 208 23.78 19.89 -10.41
CA GLY A 208 23.22 20.99 -9.62
C GLY A 208 23.41 20.82 -8.12
N THR A 209 22.58 21.47 -7.33
CA THR A 209 22.72 21.60 -5.87
C THR A 209 21.49 21.15 -5.09
N ILE A 210 20.33 21.04 -5.73
CA ILE A 210 19.06 20.68 -5.06
C ILE A 210 18.92 19.16 -4.99
N PRO A 211 18.72 18.56 -3.80
CA PRO A 211 18.54 17.11 -3.68
C PRO A 211 17.22 16.65 -4.31
N TYR A 212 17.29 15.60 -5.15
CA TYR A 212 16.12 14.85 -5.61
C TYR A 212 15.96 13.59 -4.76
N VAL A 213 14.95 13.60 -3.92
CA VAL A 213 14.65 12.53 -2.94
C VAL A 213 13.74 11.47 -3.56
N ARG A 214 14.21 10.23 -3.56
CA ARG A 214 13.52 9.05 -4.08
C ARG A 214 13.09 8.15 -2.93
N VAL A 215 12.31 7.13 -3.23
CA VAL A 215 11.87 6.12 -2.26
C VAL A 215 13.04 5.49 -1.49
N ALA A 216 14.17 5.22 -2.16
CA ALA A 216 15.36 4.64 -1.53
C ALA A 216 16.03 5.59 -0.50
N ASP A 217 15.78 6.87 -0.62
CA ASP A 217 16.42 7.89 0.18
C ASP A 217 15.65 8.20 1.50
N ILE A 218 14.49 7.52 1.71
CA ILE A 218 13.74 7.55 2.98
C ILE A 218 14.27 6.45 3.89
N VAL A 219 15.04 6.84 4.93
CA VAL A 219 15.77 5.91 5.80
C VAL A 219 15.70 6.35 7.26
N ASN A 220 15.35 5.44 8.18
CA ASN A 220 15.41 5.68 9.63
C ASN A 220 14.72 6.98 10.07
N TRP A 221 13.50 7.22 9.57
CA TRP A 221 12.73 8.44 9.84
C TRP A 221 13.37 9.73 9.34
N GLY A 222 14.36 9.64 8.46
CA GLY A 222 15.08 10.78 7.89
C GLY A 222 15.18 10.71 6.38
N ILE A 223 15.73 11.76 5.81
CA ILE A 223 15.96 11.93 4.38
C ILE A 223 17.46 11.82 4.12
N TYR A 224 17.85 10.88 3.29
CA TYR A 224 19.21 10.82 2.76
C TYR A 224 19.33 11.71 1.52
N LYS A 225 20.16 12.74 1.59
CA LYS A 225 20.44 13.64 0.46
C LYS A 225 21.53 13.04 -0.41
N ASN A 226 21.14 12.14 -1.32
CA ASN A 226 22.09 11.43 -2.17
C ASN A 226 22.83 12.40 -3.10
N PRO A 227 24.16 12.54 -2.99
CA PRO A 227 24.94 13.47 -3.80
C PRO A 227 24.94 13.13 -5.29
N THR A 228 24.60 11.89 -5.67
CA THR A 228 24.47 11.49 -7.08
C THR A 228 23.09 11.81 -7.68
N SER A 229 22.16 12.33 -6.89
CA SER A 229 20.78 12.62 -7.30
C SER A 229 20.44 14.11 -7.21
N LEU A 230 21.43 14.98 -7.34
CA LEU A 230 21.21 16.42 -7.35
C LEU A 230 20.61 16.89 -8.67
N ILE A 231 19.87 17.99 -8.64
CA ILE A 231 19.27 18.66 -9.81
C ILE A 231 19.54 20.17 -9.76
N THR A 232 19.42 20.83 -10.92
CA THR A 232 19.54 22.28 -11.00
C THR A 232 18.30 22.98 -10.49
N GLU A 233 18.44 24.26 -10.08
CA GLU A 233 17.33 25.09 -9.60
C GLU A 233 16.21 25.24 -10.65
N ASP A 234 16.56 25.37 -11.94
CA ASP A 234 15.57 25.50 -13.02
C ASP A 234 14.70 24.24 -13.15
N ILE A 235 15.31 23.06 -13.06
CA ILE A 235 14.61 21.80 -13.08
C ILE A 235 13.76 21.64 -11.81
N HIS A 236 14.29 21.99 -10.65
CA HIS A 236 13.54 22.01 -9.39
C HIS A 236 12.29 22.88 -9.54
N ARG A 237 12.44 24.13 -9.97
CA ARG A 237 11.33 25.07 -10.16
C ARG A 237 10.28 24.55 -11.13
N THR A 238 10.72 23.98 -12.27
CA THR A 238 9.84 23.47 -13.31
C THR A 238 9.04 22.24 -12.85
N VAL A 239 9.69 21.27 -12.20
CA VAL A 239 9.04 20.02 -11.75
C VAL A 239 8.20 20.24 -10.50
N LYS A 240 8.61 21.16 -9.62
CA LYS A 240 7.88 21.52 -8.39
C LYS A 240 6.65 22.38 -8.67
N ALA A 241 6.55 23.03 -9.86
CA ALA A 241 5.48 23.96 -10.19
C ALA A 241 4.09 23.33 -9.92
N GLY A 242 3.31 23.97 -9.03
CA GLY A 242 2.00 23.48 -8.60
C GLY A 242 2.03 22.35 -7.56
N GLY A 243 3.19 21.88 -7.13
CA GLY A 243 3.35 20.92 -6.04
C GLY A 243 3.32 21.57 -4.65
N VAL A 244 3.42 20.73 -3.61
CA VAL A 244 3.41 21.18 -2.21
C VAL A 244 4.74 21.82 -1.83
N ASP A 245 4.68 22.98 -1.14
CA ASP A 245 5.85 23.49 -0.43
C ASP A 245 6.03 22.71 0.88
N LEU A 246 7.17 22.05 1.02
CA LEU A 246 7.50 21.32 2.25
C LEU A 246 7.72 22.28 3.41
N LYS A 247 7.27 21.83 4.57
CA LYS A 247 7.47 22.53 5.85
C LYS A 247 8.19 21.60 6.81
N ALA A 248 8.93 22.17 7.74
CA ALA A 248 9.40 21.41 8.89
C ALA A 248 8.22 20.71 9.56
N GLU A 249 8.45 19.49 10.03
CA GLU A 249 7.46 18.60 10.65
C GLU A 249 6.44 17.99 9.68
N ASP A 250 6.53 18.20 8.38
CA ASP A 250 5.81 17.35 7.42
C ASP A 250 6.33 15.91 7.51
N LEU A 251 5.43 14.93 7.43
CA LEU A 251 5.83 13.53 7.30
C LEU A 251 5.83 13.11 5.84
N LEU A 252 6.90 12.47 5.43
CA LEU A 252 7.01 11.81 4.13
C LEU A 252 6.61 10.35 4.29
N TYR A 253 5.70 9.87 3.43
CA TYR A 253 5.18 8.52 3.42
C TYR A 253 5.41 7.88 2.05
N VAL A 254 6.14 6.77 2.02
CA VAL A 254 6.39 6.02 0.78
C VAL A 254 5.14 5.25 0.39
N SER A 255 4.56 5.56 -0.77
CA SER A 255 3.30 4.98 -1.25
C SER A 255 3.45 3.98 -2.39
N ARG A 256 4.59 3.94 -3.08
CA ARG A 256 4.78 3.12 -4.29
C ARG A 256 6.24 2.70 -4.47
N GLY A 257 6.44 1.60 -5.22
CA GLY A 257 7.69 1.33 -5.95
C GLY A 257 8.57 0.25 -5.34
N SER A 258 8.36 -0.21 -4.11
CA SER A 258 9.23 -1.23 -3.52
C SER A 258 8.69 -1.81 -2.22
N TYR A 259 9.49 -2.70 -1.61
CA TYR A 259 9.31 -3.18 -0.22
C TYR A 259 9.35 -2.05 0.84
N ARG A 260 9.67 -0.81 0.44
CA ARG A 260 9.71 0.36 1.35
C ARG A 260 8.35 1.05 1.51
N ILE A 261 7.28 0.56 0.88
CA ILE A 261 5.95 1.13 1.10
C ILE A 261 5.62 1.10 2.60
N GLY A 262 5.16 2.24 3.12
CA GLY A 262 4.97 2.44 4.56
C GLY A 262 6.17 3.02 5.30
N SER A 263 7.34 3.16 4.65
CA SER A 263 8.48 3.86 5.24
C SER A 263 8.19 5.36 5.38
N LEU A 264 8.73 5.95 6.42
CA LEU A 264 8.47 7.32 6.84
C LEU A 264 9.75 8.13 7.04
N ALA A 265 9.64 9.44 6.83
CA ALA A 265 10.61 10.41 7.30
C ALA A 265 9.89 11.66 7.84
N LEU A 266 10.49 12.33 8.82
CA LEU A 266 10.07 13.65 9.26
C LEU A 266 10.96 14.70 8.58
N VAL A 267 10.34 15.70 7.96
CA VAL A 267 11.04 16.81 7.32
C VAL A 267 11.63 17.71 8.40
N SER A 268 12.95 17.85 8.42
CA SER A 268 13.61 18.84 9.28
C SER A 268 13.64 20.23 8.63
N LYS A 269 13.99 21.25 9.38
CA LYS A 269 14.20 22.61 8.84
C LYS A 269 15.28 22.67 7.73
N PHE A 270 16.16 21.69 7.66
CA PHE A 270 17.22 21.59 6.64
C PHE A 270 16.78 20.81 5.40
N ASP A 271 15.57 20.23 5.40
CA ASP A 271 15.08 19.33 4.35
C ASP A 271 13.89 19.90 3.56
N THR A 272 13.59 21.19 3.75
CA THR A 272 12.45 21.84 3.10
C THR A 272 12.70 22.17 1.63
N ASP A 273 13.94 22.30 1.22
CA ASP A 273 14.32 22.61 -0.17
C ASP A 273 14.85 21.36 -0.89
N VAL A 274 13.94 20.42 -1.15
CA VAL A 274 14.21 19.21 -1.90
C VAL A 274 13.11 18.94 -2.92
N LEU A 275 13.42 18.21 -3.98
CA LEU A 275 12.42 17.70 -4.90
C LEU A 275 12.03 16.26 -4.49
N LEU A 276 10.75 16.00 -4.29
CA LEU A 276 10.25 14.65 -4.00
C LEU A 276 9.75 13.95 -5.25
N THR A 277 10.06 12.66 -5.39
CA THR A 277 9.39 11.80 -6.35
C THR A 277 7.89 11.67 -6.04
N ARG A 278 7.05 11.36 -7.04
CA ARG A 278 5.59 11.19 -6.87
C ARG A 278 5.21 9.98 -6.01
N GLU A 279 6.10 9.04 -5.85
CA GLU A 279 5.92 7.84 -5.03
C GLU A 279 5.98 8.13 -3.52
N ILE A 280 6.29 9.36 -3.13
CA ILE A 280 6.30 9.83 -1.74
C ILE A 280 5.15 10.80 -1.53
N HIS A 281 4.28 10.52 -0.58
CA HIS A 281 3.22 11.42 -0.15
C HIS A 281 3.70 12.28 1.02
N VAL A 282 3.14 13.48 1.13
CA VAL A 282 3.39 14.40 2.25
C VAL A 282 2.15 14.41 3.13
N LEU A 283 2.33 14.09 4.39
CA LEU A 283 1.29 14.11 5.42
C LEU A 283 1.56 15.26 6.36
N ARG A 284 0.64 16.23 6.45
CA ARG A 284 0.79 17.42 7.29
C ARG A 284 -0.27 17.47 8.36
N VAL A 285 0.14 17.51 9.61
CA VAL A 285 -0.76 17.76 10.74
C VAL A 285 -1.11 19.25 10.73
N LEU A 286 -2.42 19.55 10.61
CA LEU A 286 -2.92 20.92 10.58
C LEU A 286 -3.29 21.44 11.97
N ASN A 287 -3.71 20.53 12.87
CA ASN A 287 -4.14 20.85 14.21
C ASN A 287 -3.61 19.81 15.21
N SER A 288 -2.62 20.21 16.01
CA SER A 288 -2.05 19.36 17.07
C SER A 288 -2.86 19.38 18.37
N ASN A 289 -3.83 20.30 18.51
CA ASN A 289 -4.76 20.33 19.63
C ASN A 289 -6.04 19.58 19.26
N ASN A 290 -5.97 18.26 19.25
CA ASN A 290 -7.08 17.37 18.89
C ASN A 290 -7.32 16.28 19.93
N LYS A 291 -8.51 15.70 19.93
CA LYS A 291 -8.94 14.68 20.91
C LYS A 291 -8.07 13.41 20.95
N TYR A 292 -7.37 13.10 19.86
CA TYR A 292 -6.48 11.95 19.77
C TYR A 292 -5.06 12.27 20.25
N GLY A 293 -4.75 13.56 20.49
CA GLY A 293 -3.42 14.02 20.85
C GLY A 293 -2.38 13.83 19.76
N ILE A 294 -2.80 13.80 18.50
CA ILE A 294 -1.91 13.59 17.34
C ILE A 294 -1.20 14.90 16.99
N ASP A 295 0.12 14.82 16.98
CA ASP A 295 1.03 15.79 16.40
C ASP A 295 1.98 15.10 15.40
N PRO A 296 2.90 15.77 14.72
CA PRO A 296 3.79 15.14 13.75
C PRO A 296 4.63 13.99 14.34
N TYR A 297 5.13 14.13 15.56
CA TYR A 297 5.99 13.14 16.20
C TYR A 297 5.20 11.88 16.61
N TYR A 298 4.02 12.08 17.18
CA TYR A 298 3.16 10.96 17.55
C TYR A 298 2.59 10.26 16.31
N LEU A 299 2.22 11.01 15.26
CA LEU A 299 1.78 10.42 13.99
C LEU A 299 2.88 9.56 13.35
N LEU A 300 4.14 10.01 13.40
CA LEU A 300 5.29 9.23 12.94
C LEU A 300 5.38 7.89 13.67
N TYR A 301 5.25 7.90 15.00
CA TYR A 301 5.21 6.69 15.82
C TYR A 301 4.05 5.77 15.40
N LEU A 302 2.83 6.30 15.36
CA LEU A 302 1.62 5.54 15.05
C LEU A 302 1.68 4.86 13.67
N LEU A 303 2.15 5.58 12.66
CA LEU A 303 2.33 5.03 11.31
C LEU A 303 3.46 3.99 11.24
N SER A 304 4.49 4.12 12.11
CA SER A 304 5.59 3.15 12.21
C SER A 304 5.27 1.97 13.12
N HIS A 305 4.18 2.02 13.90
CA HIS A 305 3.83 0.98 14.86
C HIS A 305 3.53 -0.35 14.15
N LYS A 306 3.93 -1.47 14.75
CA LYS A 306 3.76 -2.83 14.21
C LYS A 306 2.32 -3.09 13.77
N LEU A 307 1.33 -2.76 14.59
CA LEU A 307 -0.09 -2.95 14.29
C LEU A 307 -0.56 -2.16 13.06
N THR A 308 0.04 -1.01 12.76
CA THR A 308 -0.23 -0.24 11.54
C THR A 308 0.46 -0.88 10.34
N GLN A 309 1.74 -1.25 10.47
CA GLN A 309 2.53 -1.82 9.38
C GLN A 309 2.01 -3.19 8.91
N GLU A 310 1.49 -4.01 9.80
CA GLU A 310 0.91 -5.31 9.47
C GLU A 310 -0.35 -5.22 8.60
N GLN A 311 -1.05 -4.07 8.62
CA GLN A 311 -2.22 -3.83 7.75
C GLN A 311 -1.83 -3.59 6.28
N LEU A 312 -0.58 -3.21 6.00
CA LEU A 312 -0.14 -2.82 4.64
C LEU A 312 -0.36 -3.93 3.61
N SER A 313 -0.15 -5.19 4.00
CA SER A 313 -0.28 -6.33 3.08
C SER A 313 -1.66 -6.42 2.42
N SER A 314 -2.73 -6.01 3.12
CA SER A 314 -4.11 -5.99 2.59
C SER A 314 -4.39 -4.74 1.73
N LYS A 315 -3.56 -3.70 1.81
CA LYS A 315 -3.77 -2.41 1.14
C LYS A 315 -2.83 -2.15 -0.04
N ILE A 316 -1.75 -2.94 -0.16
CA ILE A 316 -0.79 -2.85 -1.27
C ILE A 316 -1.28 -3.73 -2.41
N PHE A 317 -1.44 -3.15 -3.59
CA PHE A 317 -1.80 -3.85 -4.83
C PHE A 317 -0.68 -3.72 -5.85
N ILE A 318 -0.68 -4.61 -6.84
CA ILE A 318 0.30 -4.58 -7.93
C ILE A 318 -0.25 -3.80 -9.11
N ASP A 319 0.35 -2.64 -9.38
CA ASP A 319 0.11 -1.86 -10.60
C ASP A 319 1.10 -2.31 -11.67
N THR A 320 0.64 -3.08 -12.65
CA THR A 320 1.49 -3.69 -13.68
C THR A 320 2.57 -4.58 -13.08
N THR A 321 3.68 -4.00 -12.61
CA THR A 321 4.82 -4.74 -12.03
C THR A 321 5.28 -4.17 -10.69
N LEU A 322 4.75 -3.02 -10.28
CA LEU A 322 5.19 -2.31 -9.06
C LEU A 322 4.10 -2.29 -7.99
N PRO A 323 4.45 -2.62 -6.75
CA PRO A 323 3.53 -2.50 -5.64
C PRO A 323 3.17 -1.03 -5.38
N ASN A 324 1.92 -0.79 -5.02
CA ASN A 324 1.35 0.53 -4.80
C ASN A 324 0.24 0.48 -3.75
N ILE A 325 0.31 1.33 -2.74
CA ILE A 325 -0.78 1.53 -1.79
C ILE A 325 -1.74 2.65 -2.24
N ALA A 326 -1.29 3.55 -3.13
CA ALA A 326 -2.03 4.75 -3.54
C ALA A 326 -2.58 5.51 -2.32
N LYS A 327 -3.89 5.87 -2.34
CA LYS A 327 -4.56 6.49 -1.19
C LYS A 327 -5.11 5.50 -0.16
N ARG A 328 -4.93 4.19 -0.35
CA ARG A 328 -5.44 3.18 0.59
C ARG A 328 -4.75 3.19 1.96
N TYR A 329 -3.68 3.99 2.14
CA TYR A 329 -3.14 4.29 3.47
C TYR A 329 -4.14 5.09 4.33
N GLU A 330 -5.12 5.77 3.72
CA GLU A 330 -6.21 6.44 4.42
C GLU A 330 -7.12 5.43 5.18
N ASP A 331 -7.13 4.16 4.74
CA ASP A 331 -7.88 3.07 5.36
C ASP A 331 -7.12 2.37 6.51
N LEU A 332 -5.87 2.75 6.79
CA LEU A 332 -5.11 2.20 7.89
C LEU A 332 -5.67 2.66 9.24
N TYR A 333 -5.67 1.77 10.21
CA TYR A 333 -6.01 2.06 11.59
C TYR A 333 -4.75 2.31 12.40
N LEU A 334 -4.74 3.41 13.11
CA LEU A 334 -3.65 3.83 14.00
C LEU A 334 -3.96 3.39 15.43
N PRO A 335 -3.05 2.70 16.13
CA PRO A 335 -3.24 2.28 17.51
C PRO A 335 -2.96 3.46 18.46
N VAL A 336 -3.96 4.29 18.68
CA VAL A 336 -3.88 5.45 19.57
C VAL A 336 -4.00 4.99 21.01
N ASP A 337 -2.98 5.23 21.83
CA ASP A 337 -3.01 4.88 23.25
C ASP A 337 -4.15 5.60 23.97
N LYS A 338 -4.88 4.89 24.82
CA LYS A 338 -5.99 5.46 25.59
C LYS A 338 -5.50 6.43 26.67
N ASP A 339 -4.30 6.20 27.22
CA ASP A 339 -3.73 7.06 28.25
C ASP A 339 -3.03 8.30 27.64
N PRO A 340 -3.52 9.52 27.91
CA PRO A 340 -2.88 10.74 27.45
C PRO A 340 -1.43 10.92 27.96
N LYS A 341 -1.10 10.37 29.12
CA LYS A 341 0.27 10.48 29.66
C LYS A 341 1.25 9.65 28.86
N THR A 342 0.84 8.43 28.50
CA THR A 342 1.64 7.58 27.61
C THR A 342 1.86 8.24 26.26
N ARG A 343 0.81 8.82 25.65
CA ARG A 343 0.92 9.58 24.40
C ARG A 343 1.93 10.71 24.51
N GLN A 344 1.86 11.52 25.60
CA GLN A 344 2.79 12.61 25.81
C GLN A 344 4.22 12.11 26.00
N HIS A 345 4.42 11.06 26.77
CA HIS A 345 5.75 10.47 26.97
C HIS A 345 6.39 9.97 25.67
N ILE A 346 5.62 9.32 24.79
CA ILE A 346 6.10 8.90 23.45
C ILE A 346 6.52 10.11 22.63
N LYS A 347 5.72 11.19 22.61
CA LYS A 347 6.07 12.43 21.92
C LYS A 347 7.39 13.03 22.41
N ASP A 348 7.53 13.14 23.73
CA ASP A 348 8.72 13.73 24.36
C ASP A 348 9.99 12.97 23.96
N ILE A 349 9.92 11.63 23.95
CA ILE A 349 11.04 10.79 23.51
C ILE A 349 11.39 11.05 22.05
N ILE A 350 10.40 11.06 21.17
CA ILE A 350 10.64 11.21 19.73
C ILE A 350 11.11 12.62 19.42
N THR A 351 10.51 13.65 20.02
CA THR A 351 10.95 15.02 19.90
C THR A 351 12.42 15.16 20.29
N ALA A 352 12.82 14.63 21.44
CA ALA A 352 14.21 14.66 21.90
C ALA A 352 15.18 13.95 20.92
N VAL A 353 14.75 12.89 20.25
CA VAL A 353 15.55 12.23 19.20
C VAL A 353 15.77 13.18 18.03
N PHE A 354 14.72 13.86 17.55
CA PHE A 354 14.84 14.78 16.42
C PHE A 354 15.61 16.07 16.78
N GLU A 355 15.49 16.58 18.00
CA GLU A 355 16.32 17.67 18.49
C GLU A 355 17.81 17.32 18.45
N LYS A 356 18.20 16.15 18.98
CA LYS A 356 19.59 15.67 18.91
C LYS A 356 20.08 15.51 17.48
N ARG A 357 19.24 14.98 16.57
CA ARG A 357 19.56 14.91 15.14
C ARG A 357 19.77 16.30 14.52
N GLY A 358 18.89 17.25 14.85
CA GLY A 358 19.00 18.62 14.39
C GLY A 358 20.30 19.29 14.86
N HIS A 359 20.69 19.08 16.11
CA HIS A 359 21.98 19.55 16.62
C HIS A 359 23.16 18.93 15.86
N ALA A 360 23.15 17.62 15.64
CA ALA A 360 24.21 16.96 14.86
C ALA A 360 24.28 17.48 13.41
N GLN A 361 23.15 17.70 12.76
CA GLN A 361 23.11 18.28 11.40
C GLN A 361 23.64 19.70 11.37
N HIS A 362 23.34 20.51 12.40
CA HIS A 362 23.86 21.88 12.52
C HIS A 362 25.38 21.87 12.69
N SER A 363 25.90 21.05 13.60
CA SER A 363 27.35 20.93 13.80
C SER A 363 28.08 20.47 12.53
N LEU A 364 27.51 19.58 11.73
CA LEU A 364 28.09 19.18 10.44
C LEU A 364 28.06 20.30 9.40
N ALA A 365 27.04 21.15 9.40
CA ALA A 365 26.98 22.32 8.55
C ALA A 365 28.06 23.34 8.95
N ASP A 366 28.24 23.61 10.25
CA ASP A 366 29.26 24.50 10.78
C ASP A 366 30.69 24.04 10.38
N ILE A 367 30.97 22.73 10.49
CA ILE A 367 32.26 22.16 10.05
C ILE A 367 32.46 22.36 8.54
N THR A 368 31.40 22.18 7.74
CA THR A 368 31.47 22.37 6.29
C THR A 368 31.79 23.83 5.92
N ASP A 369 31.17 24.75 6.63
CA ASP A 369 31.41 26.19 6.42
C ASP A 369 32.82 26.63 6.88
N GLU A 370 33.30 26.04 7.96
CA GLU A 370 34.64 26.40 8.54
C GLU A 370 35.81 25.73 7.80
N PHE A 371 35.65 24.45 7.39
CA PHE A 371 36.78 23.66 6.88
C PHE A 371 36.61 23.21 5.40
N GLY A 372 35.55 23.65 4.72
CA GLY A 372 35.24 23.31 3.34
C GLY A 372 34.34 22.08 3.21
N GLN A 373 33.95 21.76 1.97
CA GLN A 373 32.99 20.72 1.68
C GLN A 373 33.44 19.34 2.17
N ILE A 374 32.69 18.79 3.10
CA ILE A 374 32.78 17.36 3.51
C ILE A 374 31.79 16.59 2.71
N VAL A 375 32.25 15.57 1.98
CA VAL A 375 31.35 14.58 1.34
C VAL A 375 31.02 13.53 2.39
N THR A 376 29.81 13.64 2.98
CA THR A 376 29.29 12.67 3.95
C THR A 376 28.33 11.68 3.29
#